data_6abea0bfa528085d1d78c9b3f3777764
#
_entry.id   6abea0bfa528085d1d78c9b3f3777764
#
_cell.length_a   1.000
_cell.length_b   1.000
_cell.length_c   1.000
_cell.angle_alpha   90.00
_cell.angle_beta   90.00
_cell.angle_gamma   90.00
#
_symmetry.space_group_name_H-M   'P 1'
#
loop_
_entity.id
_entity.type
_entity.pdbx_description
1 polymer ?
#
loop_
_entity_poly.entity_id
_entity_poly.type
_entity_poly.pdbx_seq_one_letter_code
_entity_poly.pdbx_strand_id
1 'polypeptide(L)'
;MTVSKTTNACHSYGTTILRGGRLIKWKGQVASLSPSLGQLVASVSPVALGRALMVGANRAATAAVLGSAGLIVTTSGASAACTPGDPGVYTCSGAMGNGDGDIDLRGSGNLLDVTVSPSTTFNVNAGNAFDLNSNVGATFTNSNPEVTITGAVDGIDVYNTVGAISITTTGETKGSQNIGISAINANANGTSLTINAATTSGGLNGIRTFNSGDGALEIKTTGTTTGSTNEGIYAFMSNTASTGDLTINAANTEGGTNGIYAKNYGTGALGITTTGTTTGGVDGI
;
A
#
# COMPACT_ATOMS: atom_id res chain seq x y z
N MET A 1 1.65 -31.52 -26.83
CA MET A 1 2.72 -30.50 -26.99
C MET A 1 3.09 -30.04 -25.59
N THR A 2 4.18 -30.62 -25.08
CA THR A 2 4.57 -30.47 -23.66
C THR A 2 5.35 -29.15 -23.51
N VAL A 3 4.81 -28.21 -22.75
CA VAL A 3 5.53 -26.97 -22.41
C VAL A 3 6.49 -27.32 -21.27
N SER A 4 7.77 -27.49 -21.60
CA SER A 4 8.84 -27.60 -20.61
C SER A 4 9.09 -26.22 -20.00
N LYS A 5 8.90 -26.08 -18.70
CA LYS A 5 9.43 -24.96 -17.91
C LYS A 5 10.95 -25.11 -17.87
N THR A 6 11.65 -24.46 -18.77
CA THR A 6 13.10 -24.32 -18.67
C THR A 6 13.42 -22.88 -18.29
N THR A 7 13.72 -22.69 -17.04
CA THR A 7 14.45 -21.55 -16.53
C THR A 7 15.88 -21.60 -17.06
N ASN A 8 16.35 -20.50 -17.65
CA ASN A 8 17.75 -20.18 -17.87
C ASN A 8 18.51 -20.91 -18.99
N ALA A 9 18.02 -20.93 -20.22
CA ALA A 9 18.93 -21.05 -21.37
C ALA A 9 18.25 -20.52 -22.63
N CYS A 10 18.72 -19.42 -23.13
CA CYS A 10 18.45 -19.02 -24.51
C CYS A 10 19.38 -19.83 -25.44
N HIS A 11 18.85 -20.84 -26.08
CA HIS A 11 19.59 -21.54 -27.15
C HIS A 11 19.49 -20.74 -28.44
N SER A 12 20.51 -20.81 -29.25
CA SER A 12 20.82 -19.97 -30.41
C SER A 12 19.84 -20.02 -31.58
N TYR A 13 18.66 -20.58 -31.43
CA TYR A 13 17.61 -20.57 -32.44
C TYR A 13 16.24 -20.31 -31.77
N GLY A 14 15.82 -19.04 -31.83
CA GLY A 14 14.47 -18.66 -31.59
C GLY A 14 14.12 -18.43 -30.11
N THR A 15 14.28 -17.21 -29.65
CA THR A 15 13.75 -16.75 -28.37
C THR A 15 12.24 -16.66 -28.45
N THR A 16 11.57 -17.30 -27.50
CA THR A 16 10.12 -17.29 -27.41
C THR A 16 9.70 -16.28 -26.36
N ILE A 17 8.96 -15.26 -26.75
CA ILE A 17 8.38 -14.29 -25.86
C ILE A 17 6.88 -14.54 -25.76
N LEU A 18 6.36 -14.71 -24.56
CA LEU A 18 4.92 -14.84 -24.32
C LEU A 18 4.30 -13.48 -24.05
N ARG A 19 3.35 -13.08 -24.87
CA ARG A 19 2.49 -11.93 -24.64
C ARG A 19 1.04 -12.38 -24.82
N GLY A 20 0.24 -12.25 -23.77
CA GLY A 20 -1.18 -12.56 -23.86
C GLY A 20 -1.48 -13.96 -24.38
N GLY A 21 -0.71 -14.97 -24.01
CA GLY A 21 -0.90 -16.37 -24.42
C GLY A 21 -0.48 -16.71 -25.86
N ARG A 22 0.10 -15.79 -26.62
CA ARG A 22 0.61 -16.06 -27.98
C ARG A 22 2.12 -16.16 -28.01
N LEU A 23 2.63 -17.20 -28.71
CA LEU A 23 4.04 -17.43 -28.96
C LEU A 23 4.50 -16.58 -30.15
N ILE A 24 5.50 -15.71 -29.94
CA ILE A 24 6.15 -14.97 -31.01
C ILE A 24 7.56 -15.54 -31.22
N LYS A 25 7.81 -16.12 -32.37
CA LYS A 25 9.16 -16.60 -32.75
C LYS A 25 10.01 -15.47 -33.32
N TRP A 26 11.16 -15.25 -32.72
CA TRP A 26 12.16 -14.30 -33.18
C TRP A 26 13.29 -15.02 -33.95
N LYS A 27 13.66 -14.47 -35.08
CA LYS A 27 14.91 -14.87 -35.79
C LYS A 27 15.97 -13.81 -35.47
N GLY A 28 16.91 -14.14 -34.61
CA GLY A 28 18.05 -13.26 -34.28
C GLY A 28 18.82 -13.77 -33.06
N GLN A 29 20.10 -13.46 -32.99
CA GLN A 29 20.95 -13.80 -31.83
C GLN A 29 20.66 -12.85 -30.66
N VAL A 30 20.36 -13.40 -29.51
CA VAL A 30 20.26 -12.68 -28.24
C VAL A 30 21.34 -13.20 -27.30
N ALA A 31 22.28 -12.35 -26.94
CA ALA A 31 23.38 -12.72 -26.06
C ALA A 31 22.98 -12.61 -24.60
N SER A 32 22.53 -13.50 -23.91
CA SER A 32 22.23 -13.66 -22.48
C SER A 32 21.36 -12.58 -21.81
N LEU A 33 20.25 -13.01 -21.27
CA LEU A 33 19.44 -12.24 -20.31
C LEU A 33 19.90 -12.58 -18.89
N SER A 34 20.41 -11.60 -18.16
CA SER A 34 20.63 -11.72 -16.71
C SER A 34 19.29 -11.66 -15.97
N PRO A 35 19.12 -12.39 -14.83
CA PRO A 35 17.84 -12.44 -14.10
C PRO A 35 17.42 -11.14 -13.43
N SER A 36 18.27 -10.14 -13.34
CA SER A 36 17.86 -8.79 -13.00
C SER A 36 17.47 -8.08 -14.29
N LEU A 37 16.22 -7.70 -14.44
CA LEU A 37 15.62 -6.94 -15.56
C LEU A 37 16.39 -5.63 -15.91
N GLY A 38 17.58 -5.43 -15.41
CA GLY A 38 18.42 -4.26 -15.59
C GLY A 38 19.58 -4.39 -16.55
N GLN A 39 19.87 -5.56 -17.10
CA GLN A 39 21.00 -5.71 -18.03
C GLN A 39 20.60 -6.44 -19.30
N LEU A 40 20.17 -5.68 -20.31
CA LEU A 40 20.29 -6.11 -21.70
C LEU A 40 21.68 -5.73 -22.17
N VAL A 41 22.59 -6.69 -22.26
CA VAL A 41 23.95 -6.42 -22.68
C VAL A 41 24.08 -6.44 -24.22
N ALA A 42 24.81 -5.53 -24.65
CA ALA A 42 25.24 -5.10 -25.93
C ALA A 42 25.62 -6.20 -26.91
N SER A 43 24.71 -6.61 -27.77
CA SER A 43 25.00 -7.12 -29.12
C SER A 43 23.72 -7.29 -29.95
N VAL A 44 22.75 -6.47 -29.75
CA VAL A 44 21.50 -6.46 -30.53
C VAL A 44 21.61 -5.36 -31.58
N SER A 45 21.30 -5.68 -32.84
CA SER A 45 21.31 -4.65 -33.87
C SER A 45 20.28 -3.54 -33.53
N PRO A 46 20.55 -2.30 -33.90
CA PRO A 46 19.66 -1.15 -33.56
C PRO A 46 18.20 -1.34 -33.98
N VAL A 47 17.98 -2.10 -35.06
CA VAL A 47 16.63 -2.40 -35.57
C VAL A 47 15.87 -3.39 -34.69
N ALA A 48 16.57 -4.28 -34.01
CA ALA A 48 15.95 -5.25 -33.12
C ALA A 48 15.59 -4.62 -31.74
N LEU A 49 16.37 -3.64 -31.27
CA LEU A 49 16.14 -2.92 -30.02
C LEU A 49 14.85 -2.09 -30.07
N GLY A 50 14.61 -1.38 -31.16
CA GLY A 50 13.41 -0.55 -31.31
C GLY A 50 12.08 -1.32 -31.24
N ARG A 51 12.11 -2.61 -31.61
CA ARG A 51 10.93 -3.48 -31.53
C ARG A 51 10.80 -4.25 -30.21
N ALA A 52 11.90 -4.50 -29.52
CA ALA A 52 11.89 -5.18 -28.22
C ALA A 52 11.41 -4.26 -27.08
N LEU A 53 11.74 -2.97 -27.13
CA LEU A 53 11.34 -1.97 -26.14
C LEU A 53 9.84 -1.67 -26.16
N MET A 54 9.14 -1.92 -27.28
CA MET A 54 7.70 -1.66 -27.38
C MET A 54 6.81 -2.78 -26.81
N VAL A 55 7.38 -3.89 -26.38
CA VAL A 55 6.60 -5.11 -26.10
C VAL A 55 6.51 -5.45 -24.60
N GLY A 56 6.96 -4.60 -23.71
CA GLY A 56 6.95 -5.02 -22.31
C GLY A 56 6.93 -3.95 -21.24
N ALA A 57 6.84 -2.69 -21.61
CA ALA A 57 7.02 -1.63 -20.64
C ALA A 57 5.70 -0.95 -20.27
N ASN A 58 5.02 -1.49 -19.27
CA ASN A 58 4.17 -0.67 -18.40
C ASN A 58 5.02 -0.02 -17.28
N ARG A 59 6.32 0.13 -17.50
CA ARG A 59 7.23 0.86 -16.61
C ARG A 59 7.99 1.86 -17.46
N ALA A 60 7.94 3.13 -17.09
CA ALA A 60 8.60 4.21 -17.79
C ALA A 60 10.13 4.03 -17.78
N ALA A 61 10.65 3.31 -18.76
CA ALA A 61 12.07 3.27 -19.08
C ALA A 61 12.31 4.28 -20.20
N THR A 62 12.87 5.43 -19.87
CA THR A 62 13.33 6.39 -20.88
C THR A 62 14.72 5.95 -21.34
N ALA A 63 14.80 5.35 -22.53
CA ALA A 63 16.08 5.04 -23.16
C ALA A 63 16.53 6.24 -23.99
N ALA A 64 17.60 6.90 -23.61
CA ALA A 64 18.27 7.91 -24.43
C ALA A 64 19.36 7.25 -25.24
N VAL A 65 19.25 7.28 -26.57
CA VAL A 65 20.30 6.80 -27.49
C VAL A 65 21.17 8.01 -27.85
N LEU A 66 22.36 8.07 -27.30
CA LEU A 66 23.34 9.09 -27.59
C LEU A 66 24.38 8.57 -28.58
N GLY A 67 24.29 9.04 -29.84
CA GLY A 67 25.34 9.02 -30.84
C GLY A 67 25.87 7.65 -31.28
N SER A 68 26.77 7.65 -32.26
CA SER A 68 27.36 6.48 -32.92
C SER A 68 28.26 5.56 -32.05
N ALA A 69 28.34 5.82 -30.75
CA ALA A 69 29.10 5.02 -29.79
C ALA A 69 28.23 4.18 -28.84
N GLY A 70 26.90 4.15 -29.03
CA GLY A 70 26.02 3.15 -28.43
C GLY A 70 25.93 3.10 -26.90
N LEU A 71 25.95 4.25 -26.19
CA LEU A 71 25.65 4.27 -24.77
C LEU A 71 24.12 4.31 -24.57
N ILE A 72 23.55 3.22 -24.17
CA ILE A 72 22.15 3.14 -23.73
C ILE A 72 22.13 3.42 -22.24
N VAL A 73 21.69 4.60 -21.85
CA VAL A 73 21.38 4.91 -20.45
C VAL A 73 19.91 4.55 -20.23
N THR A 74 19.66 3.42 -19.63
CA THR A 74 18.33 3.11 -19.08
C THR A 74 18.24 3.76 -17.71
N THR A 75 17.53 4.86 -17.59
CA THR A 75 17.04 5.32 -16.29
C THR A 75 15.86 4.40 -15.92
N SER A 76 16.11 3.35 -15.18
CA SER A 76 15.03 2.68 -14.46
C SER A 76 14.54 3.70 -13.43
N GLY A 77 13.35 4.26 -13.64
CA GLY A 77 12.64 4.93 -12.55
C GLY A 77 12.65 3.98 -11.36
N ALA A 78 13.09 4.43 -10.19
CA ALA A 78 13.01 3.62 -8.99
C ALA A 78 11.54 3.33 -8.75
N SER A 79 11.12 2.09 -9.01
CA SER A 79 9.80 1.60 -8.62
C SER A 79 9.81 1.45 -7.11
N ALA A 80 8.75 1.90 -6.44
CA ALA A 80 8.61 1.63 -5.02
C ALA A 80 8.62 0.11 -4.81
N ALA A 81 9.42 -0.33 -3.88
CA ALA A 81 9.50 -1.72 -3.51
C ALA A 81 9.64 -1.84 -1.99
N CYS A 82 8.96 -2.83 -1.44
CA CYS A 82 9.19 -3.25 -0.06
C CYS A 82 10.24 -4.35 -0.04
N THR A 83 11.37 -4.06 0.56
CA THR A 83 12.47 -5.03 0.72
C THR A 83 12.23 -5.83 1.99
N PRO A 84 12.13 -7.17 1.93
CA PRO A 84 12.03 -7.99 3.11
C PRO A 84 13.37 -7.97 3.88
N GLY A 85 13.26 -7.79 5.19
CA GLY A 85 14.32 -7.98 6.17
C GLY A 85 14.16 -9.33 6.89
N ASP A 86 14.09 -9.28 8.22
CA ASP A 86 13.72 -10.44 9.03
C ASP A 86 12.29 -10.92 8.70
N PRO A 87 11.92 -12.17 9.03
CA PRO A 87 10.59 -12.68 8.74
C PRO A 87 9.47 -11.77 9.23
N GLY A 88 8.68 -11.24 8.29
CA GLY A 88 7.58 -10.31 8.55
C GLY A 88 7.98 -8.82 8.56
N VAL A 89 9.26 -8.49 8.50
CA VAL A 89 9.75 -7.10 8.49
C VAL A 89 9.99 -6.62 7.06
N TYR A 90 9.45 -5.46 6.71
CA TYR A 90 9.58 -4.86 5.39
C TYR A 90 9.97 -3.38 5.49
N THR A 91 10.92 -2.98 4.67
CA THR A 91 11.25 -1.56 4.47
C THR A 91 10.82 -1.16 3.06
N CYS A 92 9.88 -0.23 2.96
CA CYS A 92 9.34 0.24 1.70
C CYS A 92 10.01 1.56 1.28
N SER A 93 10.55 1.61 0.08
CA SER A 93 11.27 2.78 -0.46
C SER A 93 11.05 2.92 -1.96
N GLY A 94 11.36 4.09 -2.50
CA GLY A 94 11.19 4.41 -3.92
C GLY A 94 9.84 5.09 -4.19
N ALA A 95 9.72 5.82 -5.29
CA ALA A 95 8.47 6.44 -5.71
C ALA A 95 7.62 5.42 -6.47
N MET A 96 6.37 5.22 -6.06
CA MET A 96 5.39 4.51 -6.88
C MET A 96 4.87 5.48 -7.95
N GLY A 97 5.05 5.12 -9.20
CA GLY A 97 4.52 5.87 -10.34
C GLY A 97 3.13 5.41 -10.73
N ASN A 98 2.49 6.22 -11.58
CA ASN A 98 1.22 5.87 -12.22
C ASN A 98 1.33 4.56 -12.99
N GLY A 99 0.74 3.49 -12.48
CA GLY A 99 0.72 2.15 -13.09
C GLY A 99 1.33 1.04 -12.24
N ASP A 100 1.92 1.36 -11.10
CA ASP A 100 2.27 0.36 -10.10
C ASP A 100 1.00 -0.09 -9.35
N GLY A 101 0.88 -1.39 -9.10
CA GLY A 101 -0.22 -1.97 -8.35
C GLY A 101 -0.01 -1.82 -6.83
N ASP A 102 -0.93 -2.41 -6.08
CA ASP A 102 -0.91 -2.44 -4.62
C ASP A 102 0.39 -3.00 -4.06
N ILE A 103 0.84 -2.45 -2.94
CA ILE A 103 1.82 -3.13 -2.08
C ILE A 103 1.01 -4.11 -1.22
N ASP A 104 0.95 -5.37 -1.65
CA ASP A 104 0.28 -6.46 -0.94
C ASP A 104 1.31 -7.23 -0.10
N LEU A 105 1.23 -7.08 1.21
CA LEU A 105 2.12 -7.73 2.17
C LEU A 105 1.32 -8.66 3.09
N ARG A 106 1.74 -9.92 3.14
CA ARG A 106 1.06 -10.94 3.92
C ARG A 106 1.97 -11.51 4.99
N GLY A 107 1.61 -11.29 6.25
CA GLY A 107 2.26 -11.89 7.40
C GLY A 107 1.62 -13.25 7.72
N SER A 108 2.41 -14.32 7.63
CA SER A 108 1.97 -15.65 8.02
C SER A 108 2.84 -16.18 9.14
N GLY A 109 2.29 -16.22 10.36
CA GLY A 109 2.99 -16.74 11.54
C GLY A 109 3.99 -15.77 12.17
N ASN A 110 4.20 -14.58 11.62
CA ASN A 110 5.04 -13.52 12.18
C ASN A 110 4.29 -12.21 12.23
N LEU A 111 4.69 -11.33 13.14
CA LEU A 111 4.25 -9.94 13.13
C LEU A 111 4.62 -9.30 11.78
N LEU A 112 3.65 -8.68 11.12
CA LEU A 112 3.90 -7.91 9.91
C LEU A 112 4.33 -6.50 10.32
N ASP A 113 5.60 -6.17 10.12
CA ASP A 113 6.18 -4.86 10.46
C ASP A 113 6.63 -4.15 9.18
N VAL A 114 5.96 -3.05 8.86
CA VAL A 114 6.18 -2.29 7.63
C VAL A 114 6.64 -0.89 7.97
N THR A 115 7.85 -0.55 7.56
CA THR A 115 8.43 0.80 7.71
C THR A 115 8.60 1.46 6.36
N VAL A 116 8.09 2.69 6.23
CA VAL A 116 8.26 3.52 5.04
C VAL A 116 9.52 4.37 5.18
N SER A 117 10.42 4.24 4.22
CA SER A 117 11.68 5.00 4.17
C SER A 117 11.44 6.50 3.91
N PRO A 118 12.25 7.41 4.48
CA PRO A 118 11.94 8.83 4.59
C PRO A 118 11.98 9.66 3.29
N SER A 119 12.17 9.07 2.13
CA SER A 119 12.28 9.84 0.87
C SER A 119 11.25 9.48 -0.20
N THR A 120 10.08 8.98 0.20
CA THR A 120 9.21 8.29 -0.76
C THR A 120 7.78 8.79 -0.73
N THR A 121 7.23 9.13 -1.89
CA THR A 121 5.79 9.34 -2.08
C THR A 121 5.19 8.11 -2.74
N PHE A 122 4.13 7.56 -2.17
CA PHE A 122 3.40 6.42 -2.70
C PHE A 122 2.12 6.91 -3.38
N ASN A 123 2.00 6.73 -4.69
CA ASN A 123 0.82 7.10 -5.45
C ASN A 123 0.43 5.96 -6.39
N VAL A 124 -0.63 5.26 -6.04
CA VAL A 124 -1.13 4.08 -6.77
C VAL A 124 -2.41 4.44 -7.49
N ASN A 125 -2.46 4.20 -8.79
CA ASN A 125 -3.62 4.51 -9.64
C ASN A 125 -4.67 3.40 -9.70
N ALA A 126 -4.39 2.23 -9.14
CA ALA A 126 -5.31 1.11 -9.11
C ALA A 126 -5.13 0.36 -7.78
N GLY A 127 -6.21 0.19 -7.02
CA GLY A 127 -6.19 -0.51 -5.74
C GLY A 127 -5.72 0.33 -4.55
N ASN A 128 -5.26 -0.33 -3.49
CA ASN A 128 -4.78 0.28 -2.26
C ASN A 128 -3.31 0.68 -2.41
N ALA A 129 -2.84 1.73 -1.71
CA ALA A 129 -1.41 1.97 -1.68
C ALA A 129 -0.70 0.87 -0.88
N PHE A 130 -1.27 0.49 0.27
CA PHE A 130 -0.83 -0.64 1.08
C PHE A 130 -2.02 -1.53 1.42
N ASP A 131 -1.91 -2.83 1.13
CA ASP A 131 -2.80 -3.90 1.58
C ASP A 131 -2.01 -4.85 2.48
N LEU A 132 -2.31 -4.81 3.78
CA LEU A 132 -1.57 -5.54 4.81
C LEU A 132 -2.48 -6.59 5.45
N ASN A 133 -2.14 -7.85 5.29
CA ASN A 133 -2.93 -8.96 5.84
C ASN A 133 -2.07 -9.80 6.79
N SER A 134 -2.46 -9.88 8.04
CA SER A 134 -1.71 -10.60 9.07
C SER A 134 -2.62 -11.51 9.91
N ASN A 135 -2.02 -12.57 10.46
CA ASN A 135 -2.66 -13.46 11.43
C ASN A 135 -1.95 -13.47 12.80
N VAL A 136 -1.03 -12.55 13.05
CA VAL A 136 -0.29 -12.45 14.33
C VAL A 136 -0.30 -11.02 14.87
N GLY A 137 -0.45 -10.04 14.00
CA GLY A 137 -0.42 -8.60 14.29
C GLY A 137 0.22 -7.84 13.14
N ALA A 138 -0.05 -6.54 13.06
CA ALA A 138 0.47 -5.68 12.01
C ALA A 138 0.93 -4.33 12.58
N THR A 139 2.13 -3.93 12.21
CA THR A 139 2.64 -2.58 12.48
C THR A 139 2.95 -1.89 11.15
N PHE A 140 2.47 -0.67 11.00
CA PHE A 140 2.80 0.19 9.87
C PHE A 140 3.34 1.52 10.38
N THR A 141 4.52 1.92 9.90
CA THR A 141 5.18 3.15 10.34
C THR A 141 5.62 4.01 9.15
N ASN A 142 5.05 5.20 9.04
CA ASN A 142 5.58 6.30 8.26
C ASN A 142 5.90 7.47 9.21
N SER A 143 7.16 7.72 9.47
CA SER A 143 7.62 8.78 10.39
C SER A 143 8.05 10.05 9.66
N ASN A 144 7.93 10.12 8.35
CA ASN A 144 8.29 11.31 7.58
C ASN A 144 7.02 12.11 7.18
N PRO A 145 6.86 13.37 7.65
CA PRO A 145 5.71 14.21 7.33
C PRO A 145 5.63 14.61 5.85
N GLU A 146 6.74 14.55 5.11
CA GLU A 146 6.79 14.85 3.67
C GLU A 146 6.30 13.70 2.79
N VAL A 147 6.12 12.52 3.36
CA VAL A 147 5.65 11.35 2.61
C VAL A 147 4.14 11.36 2.48
N THR A 148 3.65 11.42 1.25
CA THR A 148 2.24 11.23 0.93
C THR A 148 1.99 9.78 0.49
N ILE A 149 0.96 9.16 1.06
CA ILE A 149 0.50 7.82 0.70
C ILE A 149 -0.87 7.96 0.04
N THR A 150 -0.97 7.67 -1.24
CA THR A 150 -2.22 7.78 -1.99
C THR A 150 -2.54 6.46 -2.70
N GLY A 151 -3.68 5.88 -2.36
CA GLY A 151 -4.28 4.76 -3.09
C GLY A 151 -5.44 5.23 -3.97
N ALA A 152 -5.66 4.54 -5.08
CA ALA A 152 -6.84 4.78 -5.90
C ALA A 152 -8.12 4.34 -5.17
N VAL A 153 -8.05 3.28 -4.40
CA VAL A 153 -9.14 2.77 -3.55
C VAL A 153 -8.88 3.21 -2.11
N ASP A 154 -8.07 2.49 -1.35
CA ASP A 154 -7.69 2.84 0.01
C ASP A 154 -6.23 3.33 0.08
N GLY A 155 -5.94 4.23 1.03
CA GLY A 155 -4.57 4.63 1.31
C GLY A 155 -3.82 3.49 1.99
N ILE A 156 -4.27 3.08 3.16
CA ILE A 156 -3.75 1.94 3.92
C ILE A 156 -4.92 1.05 4.32
N ASP A 157 -4.89 -0.22 3.93
CA ASP A 157 -5.84 -1.24 4.39
C ASP A 157 -5.11 -2.32 5.19
N VAL A 158 -5.52 -2.52 6.44
CA VAL A 158 -4.93 -3.51 7.35
C VAL A 158 -6.02 -4.46 7.83
N TYR A 159 -5.85 -5.74 7.53
CA TYR A 159 -6.68 -6.81 8.04
C TYR A 159 -5.85 -7.74 8.92
N ASN A 160 -6.30 -7.96 10.15
CA ASN A 160 -5.63 -8.84 11.10
C ASN A 160 -6.63 -9.76 11.81
N THR A 161 -6.19 -10.96 12.16
CA THR A 161 -7.04 -11.93 12.86
C THR A 161 -6.59 -12.22 14.29
N VAL A 162 -5.32 -12.04 14.63
CA VAL A 162 -4.77 -12.30 15.97
C VAL A 162 -3.73 -11.24 16.30
N GLY A 163 -3.69 -10.80 17.56
CA GLY A 163 -2.72 -9.80 18.01
C GLY A 163 -3.14 -8.37 17.73
N ALA A 164 -2.21 -7.45 17.81
CA ALA A 164 -2.46 -6.02 17.71
C ALA A 164 -2.30 -5.47 16.30
N ILE A 165 -3.01 -4.37 16.02
CA ILE A 165 -2.74 -3.48 14.89
C ILE A 165 -2.20 -2.16 15.43
N SER A 166 -1.11 -1.66 14.85
CA SER A 166 -0.55 -0.34 15.13
C SER A 166 -0.21 0.37 13.82
N ILE A 167 -0.85 1.49 13.56
CA ILE A 167 -0.60 2.32 12.38
C ILE A 167 -0.13 3.70 12.84
N THR A 168 1.03 4.13 12.37
CA THR A 168 1.55 5.48 12.61
C THR A 168 1.90 6.13 11.28
N THR A 169 1.28 7.28 10.99
CA THR A 169 1.57 8.10 9.82
C THR A 169 1.71 9.55 10.21
N THR A 170 2.85 10.17 9.88
CA THR A 170 3.10 11.60 10.12
C THR A 170 2.87 12.45 8.87
N GLY A 171 2.80 11.85 7.69
CA GLY A 171 2.44 12.48 6.43
C GLY A 171 0.97 12.29 6.06
N GLU A 172 0.58 12.79 4.90
CA GLU A 172 -0.77 12.64 4.38
C GLU A 172 -1.05 11.20 3.94
N THR A 173 -2.23 10.67 4.28
CA THR A 173 -2.72 9.36 3.81
C THR A 173 -4.07 9.54 3.13
N LYS A 174 -4.20 9.07 1.88
CA LYS A 174 -5.39 9.27 1.06
C LYS A 174 -5.86 8.00 0.38
N GLY A 175 -7.15 7.69 0.51
CA GLY A 175 -7.87 6.74 -0.33
C GLY A 175 -8.82 7.50 -1.26
N SER A 176 -8.49 7.55 -2.55
CA SER A 176 -9.19 8.48 -3.46
C SER A 176 -10.65 8.11 -3.68
N GLN A 177 -11.00 6.83 -3.69
CA GLN A 177 -12.36 6.36 -3.93
C GLN A 177 -13.04 5.86 -2.65
N ASN A 178 -12.29 5.31 -1.69
CA ASN A 178 -12.86 4.62 -0.56
C ASN A 178 -12.33 5.19 0.78
N ILE A 179 -11.34 4.59 1.42
CA ILE A 179 -10.95 4.92 2.79
C ILE A 179 -9.50 5.42 2.85
N GLY A 180 -9.24 6.48 3.62
CA GLY A 180 -7.88 6.92 3.88
C GLY A 180 -7.08 5.85 4.62
N ILE A 181 -7.54 5.45 5.82
CA ILE A 181 -6.98 4.35 6.61
C ILE A 181 -8.11 3.42 7.04
N SER A 182 -8.06 2.17 6.58
CA SER A 182 -8.91 1.06 7.00
C SER A 182 -8.12 0.12 7.90
N ALA A 183 -8.64 -0.20 9.10
CA ALA A 183 -7.99 -1.14 10.01
C ALA A 183 -9.04 -2.06 10.66
N ILE A 184 -8.88 -3.37 10.43
CA ILE A 184 -9.84 -4.38 10.88
C ILE A 184 -9.11 -5.45 11.68
N ASN A 185 -9.42 -5.53 12.96
CA ASN A 185 -9.06 -6.62 13.83
C ASN A 185 -10.27 -7.57 13.95
N ALA A 186 -10.27 -8.62 13.12
CA ALA A 186 -11.48 -9.35 12.75
C ALA A 186 -11.91 -10.45 13.71
N ASN A 187 -11.10 -10.79 14.74
CA ASN A 187 -11.35 -11.93 15.62
C ASN A 187 -11.27 -11.53 17.09
N ALA A 188 -11.97 -12.25 17.95
CA ALA A 188 -11.88 -12.08 19.40
C ALA A 188 -10.48 -12.30 19.98
N ASN A 189 -9.60 -13.03 19.30
CA ASN A 189 -8.19 -13.18 19.65
C ASN A 189 -7.32 -11.96 19.26
N GLY A 190 -7.88 -10.99 18.55
CA GLY A 190 -7.27 -9.69 18.35
C GLY A 190 -7.11 -8.98 19.68
N THR A 191 -6.07 -8.19 19.80
CA THR A 191 -5.84 -7.38 21.00
C THR A 191 -6.16 -5.91 20.73
N SER A 192 -5.22 -5.00 20.88
CA SER A 192 -5.45 -3.58 20.64
C SER A 192 -5.42 -3.21 19.16
N LEU A 193 -6.14 -2.13 18.82
CA LEU A 193 -6.02 -1.44 17.56
C LEU A 193 -5.70 0.02 17.82
N THR A 194 -4.54 0.48 17.34
CA THR A 194 -4.07 1.85 17.56
C THR A 194 -3.76 2.53 16.23
N ILE A 195 -4.31 3.71 16.03
CA ILE A 195 -4.00 4.58 14.88
C ILE A 195 -3.51 5.93 15.39
N ASN A 196 -2.30 6.32 14.99
CA ASN A 196 -1.75 7.66 15.13
C ASN A 196 -1.55 8.25 13.74
N ALA A 197 -2.40 9.16 13.33
CA ALA A 197 -2.35 9.71 11.98
C ALA A 197 -2.24 11.24 11.98
N ALA A 198 -1.56 11.79 10.98
CA ALA A 198 -1.62 13.21 10.71
C ALA A 198 -2.87 13.54 9.88
N THR A 199 -2.71 13.94 8.64
CA THR A 199 -3.83 14.22 7.74
C THR A 199 -4.28 12.96 7.04
N THR A 200 -5.60 12.71 7.04
CA THR A 200 -6.17 11.51 6.42
C THR A 200 -7.42 11.88 5.63
N SER A 201 -7.54 11.39 4.41
CA SER A 201 -8.73 11.65 3.59
C SER A 201 -9.19 10.41 2.82
N GLY A 202 -10.50 10.25 2.69
CA GLY A 202 -11.12 9.19 1.91
C GLY A 202 -12.30 9.68 1.09
N GLY A 203 -12.56 9.02 -0.04
CA GLY A 203 -13.77 9.24 -0.84
C GLY A 203 -15.04 8.86 -0.08
N LEU A 204 -14.97 7.84 0.75
CA LEU A 204 -16.02 7.47 1.72
C LEU A 204 -15.64 7.95 3.11
N ASN A 205 -14.76 7.24 3.82
CA ASN A 205 -14.35 7.56 5.18
C ASN A 205 -12.91 8.05 5.24
N GLY A 206 -12.59 9.00 6.11
CA GLY A 206 -11.20 9.33 6.41
C GLY A 206 -10.49 8.17 7.10
N ILE A 207 -10.98 7.77 8.27
CA ILE A 207 -10.52 6.61 9.02
C ILE A 207 -11.71 5.69 9.30
N ARG A 208 -11.54 4.38 9.06
CA ARG A 208 -12.51 3.35 9.38
C ARG A 208 -11.87 2.23 10.16
N THR A 209 -12.41 1.93 11.34
CA THR A 209 -11.87 0.86 12.19
C THR A 209 -12.95 -0.10 12.68
N PHE A 210 -12.59 -1.40 12.72
CA PHE A 210 -13.35 -2.42 13.41
C PHE A 210 -12.42 -3.20 14.33
N ASN A 211 -12.73 -3.20 15.63
CA ASN A 211 -12.05 -4.06 16.58
C ASN A 211 -13.05 -5.10 17.16
N SER A 212 -12.88 -6.34 16.75
CA SER A 212 -13.60 -7.48 17.33
C SER A 212 -12.81 -8.18 18.45
N GLY A 213 -11.61 -7.68 18.75
CA GLY A 213 -10.72 -8.20 19.80
C GLY A 213 -11.11 -7.71 21.19
N ASP A 214 -10.38 -8.20 22.19
CA ASP A 214 -10.60 -7.89 23.61
C ASP A 214 -9.92 -6.57 24.05
N GLY A 215 -8.95 -6.07 23.27
CA GLY A 215 -8.15 -4.91 23.61
C GLY A 215 -8.80 -3.58 23.24
N ALA A 216 -8.15 -2.50 23.63
CA ALA A 216 -8.60 -1.14 23.36
C ALA A 216 -8.55 -0.79 21.86
N LEU A 217 -9.41 0.12 21.46
CA LEU A 217 -9.36 0.84 20.18
C LEU A 217 -8.99 2.29 20.47
N GLU A 218 -7.84 2.71 19.97
CA GLU A 218 -7.38 4.11 20.12
C GLU A 218 -7.14 4.74 18.75
N ILE A 219 -7.72 5.92 18.54
CA ILE A 219 -7.48 6.74 17.36
C ILE A 219 -7.01 8.11 17.80
N LYS A 220 -5.84 8.51 17.34
CA LYS A 220 -5.30 9.85 17.55
C LYS A 220 -5.00 10.48 16.21
N THR A 221 -5.53 11.69 15.97
CA THR A 221 -5.20 12.45 14.77
C THR A 221 -4.65 13.82 15.15
N THR A 222 -3.64 14.29 14.42
CA THR A 222 -3.01 15.60 14.66
C THR A 222 -3.32 16.59 13.55
N GLY A 223 -3.81 16.14 12.40
CA GLY A 223 -4.25 16.93 11.27
C GLY A 223 -5.75 16.75 11.00
N THR A 224 -6.20 17.15 9.82
CA THR A 224 -7.59 17.01 9.40
C THR A 224 -7.87 15.57 8.93
N THR A 225 -8.98 15.01 9.39
CA THR A 225 -9.49 13.72 8.94
C THR A 225 -10.80 13.92 8.18
N THR A 226 -10.83 13.62 6.90
CA THR A 226 -11.96 13.90 6.01
C THR A 226 -12.53 12.63 5.39
N GLY A 227 -13.82 12.39 5.58
CA GLY A 227 -14.61 11.43 4.81
C GLY A 227 -15.56 12.18 3.88
N SER A 228 -15.35 12.11 2.58
CA SER A 228 -16.11 12.96 1.66
C SER A 228 -17.60 12.61 1.59
N THR A 229 -17.94 11.34 1.73
CA THR A 229 -19.34 10.86 1.60
C THR A 229 -19.92 10.41 2.94
N ASN A 230 -19.14 9.69 3.73
CA ASN A 230 -19.55 9.10 4.99
C ASN A 230 -18.93 9.85 6.18
N GLU A 231 -18.31 9.12 7.10
CA GLU A 231 -17.74 9.68 8.32
C GLU A 231 -16.30 10.17 8.10
N GLY A 232 -15.93 11.24 8.78
CA GLY A 232 -14.52 11.57 8.97
C GLY A 232 -13.81 10.43 9.69
N ILE A 233 -14.31 10.04 10.87
CA ILE A 233 -13.85 8.87 11.63
C ILE A 233 -15.04 7.95 11.91
N TYR A 234 -14.91 6.68 11.48
CA TYR A 234 -15.80 5.59 11.86
C TYR A 234 -15.05 4.59 12.75
N ALA A 235 -15.46 4.48 14.02
CA ALA A 235 -14.80 3.63 15.00
C ALA A 235 -15.79 2.66 15.66
N PHE A 236 -15.52 1.38 15.57
CA PHE A 236 -16.46 0.35 16.00
C PHE A 236 -15.76 -0.78 16.76
N MET A 237 -16.17 -1.00 18.01
CA MET A 237 -15.82 -2.18 18.80
C MET A 237 -17.03 -3.10 18.90
N SER A 238 -16.90 -4.30 18.30
CA SER A 238 -18.01 -5.24 18.16
C SER A 238 -18.06 -6.33 19.24
N ASN A 239 -16.96 -6.58 19.94
CA ASN A 239 -16.90 -7.62 20.95
C ASN A 239 -17.60 -7.18 22.23
N THR A 240 -18.75 -7.77 22.53
CA THR A 240 -19.56 -7.46 23.74
C THR A 240 -18.90 -7.89 25.04
N ALA A 241 -17.93 -8.83 24.98
CA ALA A 241 -17.16 -9.27 26.13
C ALA A 241 -15.89 -8.44 26.36
N SER A 242 -15.53 -7.58 25.41
CA SER A 242 -14.34 -6.73 25.55
C SER A 242 -14.47 -5.75 26.72
N THR A 243 -13.40 -5.65 27.51
CA THR A 243 -13.23 -4.64 28.56
C THR A 243 -12.40 -3.45 28.07
N GLY A 244 -11.92 -3.49 26.83
CA GLY A 244 -11.12 -2.43 26.23
C GLY A 244 -11.90 -1.15 26.00
N ASP A 245 -11.24 -0.03 26.21
CA ASP A 245 -11.82 1.28 25.95
C ASP A 245 -11.77 1.61 24.46
N LEU A 246 -12.75 2.40 24.00
CA LEU A 246 -12.70 3.10 22.73
C LEU A 246 -12.37 4.56 22.98
N THR A 247 -11.21 5.00 22.51
CA THR A 247 -10.75 6.38 22.71
C THR A 247 -10.43 7.05 21.38
N ILE A 248 -11.02 8.22 21.16
CA ILE A 248 -10.74 9.05 19.98
C ILE A 248 -10.24 10.42 20.46
N ASN A 249 -9.01 10.77 20.06
CA ASN A 249 -8.43 12.10 20.25
C ASN A 249 -8.20 12.73 18.88
N ALA A 250 -9.14 13.52 18.41
CA ALA A 250 -9.09 14.07 17.06
C ALA A 250 -8.76 15.57 17.04
N ALA A 251 -7.98 16.02 16.05
CA ALA A 251 -7.83 17.44 15.75
C ALA A 251 -9.07 17.94 15.00
N ASN A 252 -9.01 18.08 13.68
CA ASN A 252 -10.18 18.44 12.88
C ASN A 252 -10.77 17.21 12.22
N THR A 253 -12.10 17.14 12.18
CA THR A 253 -12.80 16.00 11.56
C THR A 253 -13.96 16.50 10.70
N GLU A 254 -14.04 16.02 9.47
CA GLU A 254 -15.08 16.38 8.51
C GLU A 254 -15.69 15.12 7.91
N GLY A 255 -16.99 14.99 7.91
CA GLY A 255 -17.71 13.89 7.29
C GLY A 255 -18.84 14.37 6.39
N GLY A 256 -19.11 13.66 5.31
CA GLY A 256 -20.29 13.88 4.49
C GLY A 256 -21.58 13.59 5.25
N THR A 257 -21.57 12.61 6.15
CA THR A 257 -22.65 12.29 7.10
C THR A 257 -22.28 12.75 8.50
N ASN A 258 -21.36 12.05 9.19
CA ASN A 258 -20.96 12.42 10.54
C ASN A 258 -19.48 12.79 10.57
N GLY A 259 -19.11 13.78 11.38
CA GLY A 259 -17.71 14.06 11.64
C GLY A 259 -17.04 12.84 12.29
N ILE A 260 -17.59 12.38 13.43
CA ILE A 260 -17.16 11.16 14.13
C ILE A 260 -18.37 10.28 14.39
N TYR A 261 -18.30 9.02 14.03
CA TYR A 261 -19.20 7.97 14.47
C TYR A 261 -18.42 6.93 15.27
N ALA A 262 -18.76 6.76 16.55
CA ALA A 262 -18.07 5.83 17.42
C ALA A 262 -19.05 4.98 18.21
N LYS A 263 -18.77 3.67 18.28
CA LYS A 263 -19.62 2.74 19.03
C LYS A 263 -18.80 1.64 19.70
N ASN A 264 -18.94 1.55 21.03
CA ASN A 264 -18.38 0.46 21.82
C ASN A 264 -19.52 -0.44 22.33
N TYR A 265 -19.53 -1.71 21.88
CA TYR A 265 -20.45 -2.70 22.41
C TYR A 265 -19.88 -3.48 23.61
N GLY A 266 -18.59 -3.34 23.91
CA GLY A 266 -17.95 -3.89 25.09
C GLY A 266 -18.37 -3.17 26.38
N THR A 267 -17.73 -3.54 27.46
CA THR A 267 -17.95 -2.95 28.79
C THR A 267 -16.97 -1.82 29.14
N GLY A 268 -15.96 -1.61 28.30
CA GLY A 268 -14.99 -0.52 28.43
C GLY A 268 -15.62 0.85 28.14
N ALA A 269 -14.94 1.91 28.51
CA ALA A 269 -15.39 3.27 28.31
C ALA A 269 -15.37 3.69 26.84
N LEU A 270 -16.26 4.62 26.46
CA LEU A 270 -16.19 5.38 25.23
C LEU A 270 -15.80 6.82 25.55
N GLY A 271 -14.65 7.26 25.07
CA GLY A 271 -14.15 8.61 25.23
C GLY A 271 -13.85 9.29 23.89
N ILE A 272 -14.43 10.46 23.66
CA ILE A 272 -14.13 11.27 22.47
C ILE A 272 -13.67 12.64 22.93
N THR A 273 -12.50 13.06 22.45
CA THR A 273 -11.95 14.39 22.68
C THR A 273 -11.58 15.00 21.34
N THR A 274 -12.02 16.22 21.10
CA THR A 274 -11.67 16.97 19.91
C THR A 274 -10.96 18.26 20.30
N THR A 275 -9.85 18.57 19.65
CA THR A 275 -9.10 19.82 19.90
C THR A 275 -9.38 20.88 18.85
N GLY A 276 -10.02 20.53 17.76
CA GLY A 276 -10.43 21.40 16.67
C GLY A 276 -11.90 21.25 16.33
N THR A 277 -12.25 21.52 15.09
CA THR A 277 -13.62 21.46 14.59
C THR A 277 -14.03 20.05 14.21
N THR A 278 -15.21 19.63 14.61
CA THR A 278 -15.83 18.39 14.15
C THR A 278 -17.14 18.70 13.44
N THR A 279 -17.22 18.41 12.16
CA THR A 279 -18.39 18.71 11.31
C THR A 279 -18.86 17.47 10.57
N GLY A 280 -20.16 17.35 10.41
CA GLY A 280 -20.80 16.37 9.55
C GLY A 280 -21.95 17.02 8.79
N GLY A 281 -22.33 16.43 7.68
CA GLY A 281 -23.51 16.87 6.94
C GLY A 281 -24.83 16.61 7.67
N VAL A 282 -24.81 15.67 8.62
CA VAL A 282 -25.93 15.31 9.49
C VAL A 282 -25.58 15.65 10.95
N ASP A 283 -24.53 15.00 11.50
CA ASP A 283 -24.10 15.17 12.88
C ASP A 283 -22.59 15.43 12.98
N GLY A 284 -22.16 16.23 13.96
CA GLY A 284 -20.73 16.38 14.27
C GLY A 284 -20.17 15.11 14.91
N ILE A 285 -20.85 14.58 15.95
CA ILE A 285 -20.48 13.38 16.72
C ILE A 285 -21.73 12.57 16.98
#